data_3e787af4da9fd452ddf086822c32569a
#
_entry.id   3e787af4da9fd452ddf086822c32569a
#
_cell.length_a   1.000
_cell.length_b   1.000
_cell.length_c   1.000
_cell.angle_alpha   90.00
_cell.angle_beta   90.00
_cell.angle_gamma   90.00
#
_symmetry.space_group_name_H-M   'P 1'
#
loop_
_entity.id
_entity.type
_entity.pdbx_description
1 polymer ?
#
loop_
_entity_poly.entity_id
_entity_poly.type
_entity_poly.pdbx_seq_one_letter_code
_entity_poly.pdbx_strand_id
1 'polypeptide(L)'
;MKGVTTIYLSVVLAFLTGCSTMKKLSNGTTVYHYANGFVTDSDNKIVAHYANGFVTKYSDIATPKHIKINSDLELFKLTPDCYLYTAWADMGHWGRVGSNGLVVISKGKALLIDSPTLESQTVELAWWFDKNLNVTFESFIPGHWHDDCVGGLAWLNRNGVKTYANRLTNEILASKGLEQSNVSFSDSLSIKVGNIKVEAYYLGGGHSTDNIVVWIPSEKILFGGCMLKDMTAQNIGNTSDAVPLEEWLQTIKQLEQQFPDVKYVVPGHGKYGGKELFKHSKTIIENEQQSKMRK
;
A
#
# COMPACT_ATOMS: atom_id res chain seq x y z
N MET A 1 11.37 -44.79 8.36
CA MET A 1 11.27 -43.35 8.21
C MET A 1 12.57 -42.65 8.57
N LYS A 2 13.71 -43.03 7.96
CA LYS A 2 15.05 -42.43 8.23
C LYS A 2 15.80 -42.02 6.95
N GLY A 3 15.12 -41.96 5.79
CA GLY A 3 15.79 -41.74 4.49
C GLY A 3 15.58 -40.37 3.85
N VAL A 4 14.61 -39.58 4.30
CA VAL A 4 14.25 -38.29 3.62
C VAL A 4 15.05 -37.11 4.15
N THR A 5 15.42 -37.11 5.41
CA THR A 5 16.15 -35.99 6.05
C THR A 5 17.59 -35.85 5.56
N THR A 6 18.22 -36.98 5.20
CA THR A 6 19.62 -36.98 4.74
C THR A 6 19.77 -36.46 3.30
N ILE A 7 18.77 -36.65 2.43
CA ILE A 7 18.81 -36.19 1.03
C ILE A 7 18.67 -34.65 0.96
N TYR A 8 17.83 -34.05 1.81
CA TYR A 8 17.69 -32.59 1.85
C TYR A 8 18.95 -31.90 2.35
N LEU A 9 19.63 -32.47 3.35
CA LEU A 9 20.87 -31.91 3.88
C LEU A 9 22.01 -32.02 2.83
N SER A 10 22.03 -33.08 2.05
CA SER A 10 23.05 -33.29 1.00
C SER A 10 22.86 -32.35 -0.19
N VAL A 11 21.62 -32.03 -0.57
CA VAL A 11 21.33 -31.11 -1.68
C VAL A 11 21.64 -29.66 -1.28
N VAL A 12 21.36 -29.24 -0.06
CA VAL A 12 21.71 -27.92 0.43
C VAL A 12 23.23 -27.77 0.55
N LEU A 13 23.97 -28.79 1.01
CA LEU A 13 25.42 -28.75 1.08
C LEU A 13 26.07 -28.72 -0.31
N ALA A 14 25.50 -29.35 -1.32
CA ALA A 14 26.04 -29.37 -2.69
C ALA A 14 25.97 -28.00 -3.38
N PHE A 15 25.01 -27.13 -3.00
CA PHE A 15 24.88 -25.76 -3.50
C PHE A 15 25.76 -24.75 -2.73
N LEU A 16 26.29 -25.13 -1.56
CA LEU A 16 27.08 -24.28 -0.67
C LEU A 16 28.60 -24.56 -0.76
N THR A 17 29.05 -25.37 -1.73
CA THR A 17 30.48 -25.62 -1.95
C THR A 17 31.14 -24.38 -2.55
N GLY A 18 31.93 -23.68 -1.74
CA GLY A 18 32.64 -22.46 -2.15
C GLY A 18 32.46 -21.31 -1.16
N CYS A 19 32.41 -21.61 0.14
CA CYS A 19 32.46 -20.56 1.18
C CYS A 19 33.68 -19.70 0.97
N SER A 20 33.50 -18.43 0.61
CA SER A 20 34.58 -17.51 0.35
C SER A 20 35.02 -16.73 1.58
N THR A 21 34.12 -16.45 2.51
CA THR A 21 34.45 -15.64 3.71
C THR A 21 33.46 -15.90 4.88
N MET A 22 34.02 -15.93 6.07
CA MET A 22 33.30 -15.93 7.34
C MET A 22 33.35 -14.51 7.93
N LYS A 23 32.23 -14.00 8.42
CA LYS A 23 32.14 -12.69 9.04
C LYS A 23 31.39 -12.77 10.38
N LYS A 24 31.97 -12.19 11.42
CA LYS A 24 31.30 -12.01 12.72
C LYS A 24 30.62 -10.64 12.74
N LEU A 25 29.34 -10.61 13.01
CA LEU A 25 28.53 -9.39 13.09
C LEU A 25 28.68 -8.71 14.44
N SER A 26 28.28 -7.43 14.52
CA SER A 26 28.34 -6.63 15.76
C SER A 26 27.48 -7.18 16.90
N ASN A 27 26.44 -7.97 16.57
CA ASN A 27 25.59 -8.67 17.54
C ASN A 27 26.13 -10.04 17.99
N GLY A 28 27.35 -10.40 17.56
CA GLY A 28 28.01 -11.66 17.88
C GLY A 28 27.69 -12.84 16.97
N THR A 29 26.71 -12.71 16.04
CA THR A 29 26.35 -13.77 15.11
C THR A 29 27.44 -13.98 14.07
N THR A 30 27.77 -15.25 13.78
CA THR A 30 28.68 -15.63 12.71
C THR A 30 27.89 -15.97 11.45
N VAL A 31 28.35 -15.47 10.32
CA VAL A 31 27.74 -15.74 9.02
C VAL A 31 28.77 -16.16 8.00
N TYR A 32 28.33 -16.99 7.04
CA TYR A 32 29.14 -17.56 5.99
C TYR A 32 28.65 -17.05 4.63
N HIS A 33 29.54 -16.41 3.89
CA HIS A 33 29.28 -15.89 2.55
C HIS A 33 29.77 -16.90 1.51
N TYR A 34 28.95 -17.17 0.52
CA TYR A 34 29.26 -18.08 -0.57
C TYR A 34 29.39 -17.33 -1.90
N ALA A 35 30.24 -17.84 -2.80
CA ALA A 35 30.50 -17.21 -4.10
C ALA A 35 29.25 -17.05 -4.99
N ASN A 36 28.22 -17.85 -4.77
CA ASN A 36 26.93 -17.78 -5.45
C ASN A 36 25.96 -16.73 -4.87
N GLY A 37 26.44 -15.90 -3.94
CA GLY A 37 25.63 -14.83 -3.33
C GLY A 37 24.78 -15.26 -2.13
N PHE A 38 24.79 -16.53 -1.72
CA PHE A 38 24.13 -16.96 -0.50
C PHE A 38 24.92 -16.61 0.75
N VAL A 39 24.20 -16.33 1.83
CA VAL A 39 24.74 -16.15 3.17
C VAL A 39 23.96 -17.05 4.13
N THR A 40 24.65 -17.83 4.95
CA THR A 40 24.04 -18.65 5.98
C THR A 40 24.48 -18.22 7.38
N ASP A 41 23.69 -18.57 8.40
CA ASP A 41 24.13 -18.52 9.79
C ASP A 41 24.96 -19.78 10.15
N SER A 42 25.34 -19.89 11.43
CA SER A 42 26.09 -21.04 11.98
C SER A 42 25.35 -22.35 11.88
N ASP A 43 24.02 -22.34 11.71
CA ASP A 43 23.16 -23.53 11.59
C ASP A 43 22.88 -23.91 10.13
N ASN A 44 23.65 -23.29 9.19
CA ASN A 44 23.49 -23.42 7.74
C ASN A 44 22.11 -22.99 7.19
N LYS A 45 21.38 -22.18 7.95
CA LYS A 45 20.14 -21.58 7.48
C LYS A 45 20.45 -20.41 6.56
N ILE A 46 19.85 -20.39 5.37
CA ILE A 46 19.97 -19.26 4.45
C ILE A 46 19.33 -18.02 5.10
N VAL A 47 20.12 -16.99 5.31
CA VAL A 47 19.69 -15.74 5.96
C VAL A 47 19.79 -14.55 5.00
N ALA A 48 20.48 -14.70 3.86
CA ALA A 48 20.49 -13.75 2.75
C ALA A 48 20.85 -14.38 1.42
N HIS A 49 20.44 -13.70 0.34
CA HIS A 49 20.94 -13.94 -1.01
C HIS A 49 21.09 -12.59 -1.71
N TYR A 50 22.23 -12.34 -2.37
CA TYR A 50 22.44 -11.12 -3.12
C TYR A 50 23.12 -11.39 -4.47
N ALA A 51 22.57 -10.74 -5.50
CA ALA A 51 23.05 -10.90 -6.86
C ALA A 51 24.20 -9.93 -7.23
N ASN A 52 24.42 -8.84 -6.45
CA ASN A 52 25.23 -7.68 -6.87
C ASN A 52 26.31 -7.27 -5.89
N GLY A 53 26.75 -8.13 -4.97
CA GLY A 53 27.94 -7.89 -4.12
C GLY A 53 27.76 -6.89 -2.96
N PHE A 54 26.56 -6.39 -2.68
CA PHE A 54 26.30 -5.50 -1.55
C PHE A 54 25.50 -6.20 -0.46
N VAL A 55 26.09 -6.31 0.73
CA VAL A 55 25.39 -6.69 1.97
C VAL A 55 25.03 -5.41 2.70
N THR A 56 23.78 -5.09 2.73
CA THR A 56 23.22 -4.23 3.76
C THR A 56 23.11 -5.00 5.08
N LYS A 57 23.09 -4.29 6.19
CA LYS A 57 23.16 -4.85 7.55
C LYS A 57 22.21 -6.04 7.76
N TYR A 58 22.67 -7.05 8.47
CA TYR A 58 21.97 -8.32 8.75
C TYR A 58 20.61 -8.17 9.43
N SER A 59 20.39 -7.12 10.21
CA SER A 59 19.08 -6.73 10.75
C SER A 59 18.07 -6.28 9.67
N ASP A 60 18.56 -6.02 8.45
CA ASP A 60 17.78 -5.45 7.32
C ASP A 60 17.49 -6.48 6.23
N ILE A 61 17.89 -7.75 6.44
CA ILE A 61 17.53 -8.88 5.56
C ILE A 61 16.06 -9.32 5.76
N ALA A 62 15.40 -8.85 6.81
CA ALA A 62 13.97 -8.65 6.76
C ALA A 62 13.69 -7.68 5.60
N THR A 63 12.94 -8.11 4.60
CA THR A 63 12.45 -7.38 3.42
C THR A 63 12.70 -5.87 3.50
N PRO A 64 13.48 -5.26 2.59
CA PRO A 64 13.84 -3.85 2.74
C PRO A 64 12.59 -3.02 3.01
N LYS A 65 12.65 -2.08 3.95
CA LYS A 65 11.51 -1.20 4.27
C LYS A 65 11.06 -0.40 3.05
N HIS A 66 11.99 -0.13 2.14
CA HIS A 66 11.76 0.59 0.88
C HIS A 66 12.32 -0.23 -0.29
N ILE A 67 11.47 -0.47 -1.29
CA ILE A 67 11.77 -1.23 -2.51
C ILE A 67 11.44 -0.35 -3.70
N LYS A 68 12.43 -0.05 -4.50
CA LYS A 68 12.23 0.64 -5.78
C LYS A 68 12.03 -0.41 -6.87
N ILE A 69 10.81 -0.52 -7.40
CA ILE A 69 10.51 -1.43 -8.52
C ILE A 69 11.09 -0.84 -9.80
N ASN A 70 10.81 0.44 -10.08
CA ASN A 70 11.40 1.21 -11.19
C ASN A 70 11.40 2.72 -10.85
N SER A 71 11.52 3.62 -11.87
CA SER A 71 11.49 5.07 -11.68
C SER A 71 10.13 5.60 -11.21
N ASP A 72 9.05 4.86 -11.51
CA ASP A 72 7.68 5.33 -11.36
C ASP A 72 6.85 4.47 -10.41
N LEU A 73 7.45 3.45 -9.77
CA LEU A 73 6.77 2.57 -8.84
C LEU A 73 7.71 2.12 -7.72
N GLU A 74 7.31 2.37 -6.49
CA GLU A 74 8.07 2.01 -5.29
C GLU A 74 7.17 1.48 -4.18
N LEU A 75 7.72 0.66 -3.28
CA LEU A 75 7.03 0.04 -2.16
C LEU A 75 7.71 0.40 -0.85
N PHE A 76 6.91 0.58 0.18
CA PHE A 76 7.33 0.74 1.56
C PHE A 76 6.63 -0.32 2.42
N LYS A 77 7.38 -1.22 3.02
CA LYS A 77 6.82 -2.20 3.94
C LYS A 77 6.49 -1.53 5.27
N LEU A 78 5.21 -1.25 5.53
CA LEU A 78 4.75 -0.63 6.77
C LEU A 78 4.73 -1.64 7.93
N THR A 79 4.24 -2.86 7.66
CA THR A 79 4.16 -3.98 8.61
C THR A 79 4.48 -5.28 7.86
N PRO A 80 4.59 -6.44 8.54
CA PRO A 80 4.78 -7.71 7.86
C PRO A 80 3.77 -7.98 6.75
N ASP A 81 2.53 -7.54 6.93
CA ASP A 81 1.39 -7.87 6.08
C ASP A 81 0.86 -6.68 5.25
N CYS A 82 1.42 -5.47 5.41
CA CYS A 82 0.97 -4.27 4.71
C CYS A 82 2.11 -3.55 4.01
N TYR A 83 1.91 -3.27 2.73
CA TYR A 83 2.81 -2.51 1.87
C TYR A 83 2.10 -1.26 1.35
N LEU A 84 2.68 -0.09 1.60
CA LEU A 84 2.36 1.14 0.89
C LEU A 84 3.07 1.08 -0.46
N TYR A 85 2.40 1.35 -1.55
CA TYR A 85 3.05 1.70 -2.80
C TYR A 85 2.89 3.19 -3.10
N THR A 86 3.84 3.77 -3.82
CA THR A 86 3.71 5.07 -4.48
C THR A 86 3.94 4.87 -5.96
N ALA A 87 2.96 5.25 -6.78
CA ALA A 87 3.01 5.21 -8.22
C ALA A 87 3.04 6.64 -8.78
N TRP A 88 4.00 6.93 -9.65
CA TRP A 88 4.20 8.25 -10.24
C TRP A 88 3.66 8.28 -11.67
N ALA A 89 2.81 9.25 -11.96
CA ALA A 89 2.27 9.47 -13.31
C ALA A 89 2.32 10.96 -13.67
N ASP A 90 2.32 11.24 -14.97
CA ASP A 90 2.10 12.60 -15.47
C ASP A 90 0.59 12.90 -15.42
N MET A 91 0.22 13.88 -14.62
CA MET A 91 -1.15 14.33 -14.39
C MET A 91 -1.44 15.65 -15.13
N GLY A 92 -0.82 15.83 -16.29
CA GLY A 92 -1.03 17.01 -17.16
C GLY A 92 -0.55 18.28 -16.49
N HIS A 93 -1.43 19.25 -16.26
CA HIS A 93 -1.06 20.55 -15.66
C HIS A 93 -0.54 20.45 -14.21
N TRP A 94 -0.77 19.34 -13.52
CA TRP A 94 -0.20 19.06 -12.21
C TRP A 94 1.23 18.50 -12.29
N GLY A 95 1.71 18.17 -13.50
CA GLY A 95 3.01 17.56 -13.73
C GLY A 95 3.08 16.12 -13.22
N ARG A 96 4.27 15.71 -12.82
CA ARG A 96 4.50 14.35 -12.29
C ARG A 96 4.09 14.26 -10.83
N VAL A 97 3.01 13.52 -10.57
CA VAL A 97 2.41 13.34 -9.24
C VAL A 97 2.55 11.88 -8.79
N GLY A 98 2.90 11.68 -7.52
CA GLY A 98 2.91 10.37 -6.88
C GLY A 98 1.60 10.12 -6.15
N SER A 99 0.91 9.04 -6.47
CA SER A 99 -0.27 8.56 -5.75
C SER A 99 0.05 7.33 -4.92
N ASN A 100 -0.56 7.23 -3.76
CA ASN A 100 -0.38 6.15 -2.80
C ASN A 100 -1.54 5.16 -2.84
N GLY A 101 -1.22 3.88 -2.61
CA GLY A 101 -2.20 2.88 -2.25
C GLY A 101 -1.60 1.85 -1.31
N LEU A 102 -2.39 0.91 -0.85
CA LEU A 102 -1.96 -0.16 0.04
C LEU A 102 -2.18 -1.54 -0.58
N VAL A 103 -1.27 -2.45 -0.29
CA VAL A 103 -1.44 -3.89 -0.53
C VAL A 103 -1.43 -4.59 0.82
N VAL A 104 -2.56 -5.20 1.18
CA VAL A 104 -2.70 -6.03 2.39
C VAL A 104 -2.56 -7.48 1.98
N ILE A 105 -1.61 -8.20 2.55
CA ILE A 105 -1.29 -9.58 2.17
C ILE A 105 -1.52 -10.56 3.32
N SER A 106 -2.09 -11.73 3.02
CA SER A 106 -2.21 -12.83 3.97
C SER A 106 -2.41 -14.16 3.25
N LYS A 107 -1.63 -15.17 3.60
CA LYS A 107 -1.74 -16.54 3.05
C LYS A 107 -1.69 -16.60 1.51
N GLY A 108 -0.78 -15.87 0.89
CA GLY A 108 -0.61 -15.84 -0.56
C GLY A 108 -1.69 -15.03 -1.32
N LYS A 109 -2.56 -14.32 -0.60
CA LYS A 109 -3.66 -13.50 -1.13
C LYS A 109 -3.42 -12.04 -0.83
N ALA A 110 -3.87 -11.15 -1.71
CA ALA A 110 -3.81 -9.72 -1.49
C ALA A 110 -5.15 -9.02 -1.75
N LEU A 111 -5.38 -7.97 -0.97
CA LEU A 111 -6.31 -6.88 -1.27
C LEU A 111 -5.49 -5.67 -1.70
N LEU A 112 -5.80 -5.12 -2.85
CA LEU A 112 -5.31 -3.82 -3.31
C LEU A 112 -6.29 -2.73 -2.88
N ILE A 113 -5.80 -1.67 -2.23
CA ILE A 113 -6.55 -0.47 -1.86
C ILE A 113 -5.98 0.67 -2.69
N ASP A 114 -6.82 1.27 -3.50
CA ASP A 114 -6.51 2.11 -4.66
C ASP A 114 -5.67 1.36 -5.70
N SER A 115 -5.74 1.76 -6.93
CA SER A 115 -4.86 1.29 -8.00
C SER A 115 -4.07 2.47 -8.57
N PRO A 116 -2.84 2.25 -9.08
CA PRO A 116 -2.12 3.29 -9.79
C PRO A 116 -2.95 3.93 -10.90
N THR A 117 -2.64 5.19 -11.21
CA THR A 117 -3.27 5.95 -12.30
C THR A 117 -3.19 5.24 -13.65
N LEU A 118 -2.08 4.56 -13.91
CA LEU A 118 -1.88 3.82 -15.15
C LEU A 118 -2.13 2.32 -14.94
N GLU A 119 -2.96 1.73 -15.81
CA GLU A 119 -3.22 0.28 -15.81
C GLU A 119 -1.91 -0.54 -15.85
N SER A 120 -0.93 -0.12 -16.65
CA SER A 120 0.37 -0.78 -16.76
C SER A 120 1.11 -0.89 -15.41
N GLN A 121 1.01 0.12 -14.57
CA GLN A 121 1.61 0.10 -13.23
C GLN A 121 0.88 -0.87 -12.29
N THR A 122 -0.43 -1.02 -12.44
CA THR A 122 -1.22 -2.03 -11.71
C THR A 122 -0.78 -3.44 -12.09
N VAL A 123 -0.58 -3.69 -13.39
CA VAL A 123 -0.04 -4.96 -13.92
C VAL A 123 1.34 -5.25 -13.33
N GLU A 124 2.23 -4.26 -13.35
CA GLU A 124 3.59 -4.38 -12.85
C GLU A 124 3.62 -4.63 -11.34
N LEU A 125 2.76 -3.93 -10.59
CA LEU A 125 2.60 -4.13 -9.15
C LEU A 125 2.14 -5.56 -8.84
N ALA A 126 1.10 -6.05 -9.53
CA ALA A 126 0.59 -7.41 -9.37
C ALA A 126 1.65 -8.46 -9.71
N TRP A 127 2.38 -8.27 -10.82
CA TRP A 127 3.47 -9.13 -11.23
C TRP A 127 4.60 -9.14 -10.19
N TRP A 128 4.96 -7.99 -9.62
CA TRP A 128 5.98 -7.91 -8.58
C TRP A 128 5.61 -8.73 -7.34
N PHE A 129 4.37 -8.62 -6.84
CA PHE A 129 3.89 -9.39 -5.69
C PHE A 129 3.84 -10.90 -5.98
N ASP A 130 3.40 -11.30 -7.17
CA ASP A 130 3.41 -12.70 -7.60
C ASP A 130 4.84 -13.27 -7.60
N LYS A 131 5.77 -12.60 -8.28
CA LYS A 131 7.14 -13.10 -8.46
C LYS A 131 7.99 -13.07 -7.21
N ASN A 132 7.84 -12.07 -6.35
CA ASN A 132 8.72 -11.90 -5.21
C ASN A 132 8.15 -12.46 -3.90
N LEU A 133 6.83 -12.54 -3.78
CA LEU A 133 6.17 -12.97 -2.54
C LEU A 133 5.20 -14.13 -2.73
N ASN A 134 4.99 -14.61 -3.96
CA ASN A 134 3.99 -15.63 -4.31
C ASN A 134 2.59 -15.24 -3.80
N VAL A 135 2.21 -13.97 -4.08
CA VAL A 135 0.96 -13.36 -3.64
C VAL A 135 0.15 -12.93 -4.85
N THR A 136 -1.13 -13.33 -4.88
CA THR A 136 -2.08 -12.99 -5.95
C THR A 136 -3.10 -11.97 -5.47
N PHE A 137 -3.41 -10.98 -6.30
CA PHE A 137 -4.49 -10.03 -6.03
C PHE A 137 -5.84 -10.74 -6.20
N GLU A 138 -6.59 -10.91 -5.11
CA GLU A 138 -7.93 -11.52 -5.12
C GLU A 138 -9.04 -10.49 -4.93
N SER A 139 -8.73 -9.34 -4.39
CA SER A 139 -9.71 -8.28 -4.13
C SER A 139 -9.11 -6.89 -4.30
N PHE A 140 -10.00 -5.93 -4.58
CA PHE A 140 -9.67 -4.53 -4.81
C PHE A 140 -10.76 -3.62 -4.27
N ILE A 141 -10.38 -2.45 -3.76
CA ILE A 141 -11.29 -1.40 -3.32
C ILE A 141 -10.67 -0.01 -3.57
N PRO A 142 -11.31 0.90 -4.33
CA PRO A 142 -10.86 2.28 -4.49
C PRO A 142 -11.38 3.17 -3.37
N GLY A 143 -10.58 4.17 -2.99
CA GLY A 143 -10.94 5.20 -2.04
C GLY A 143 -11.94 6.22 -2.59
N HIS A 144 -11.95 6.44 -3.90
CA HIS A 144 -12.91 7.26 -4.65
C HIS A 144 -12.73 7.04 -6.17
N TRP A 145 -13.50 7.76 -7.01
CA TRP A 145 -13.62 7.49 -8.44
C TRP A 145 -12.47 8.04 -9.33
N HIS A 146 -11.53 8.85 -8.82
CA HIS A 146 -10.48 9.45 -9.65
C HIS A 146 -9.48 8.41 -10.20
N ASP A 147 -8.82 8.76 -11.29
CA ASP A 147 -7.91 7.87 -12.02
C ASP A 147 -6.78 7.31 -11.14
N ASP A 148 -6.30 8.08 -10.19
CA ASP A 148 -5.26 7.67 -9.22
C ASP A 148 -5.74 6.68 -8.15
N CYS A 149 -7.03 6.31 -8.21
CA CYS A 149 -7.63 5.25 -7.40
C CYS A 149 -8.18 4.10 -8.24
N VAL A 150 -8.67 4.38 -9.47
CA VAL A 150 -9.37 3.39 -10.31
C VAL A 150 -8.65 3.07 -11.63
N GLY A 151 -7.47 3.64 -11.91
CA GLY A 151 -6.80 3.47 -13.19
C GLY A 151 -6.51 2.02 -13.60
N GLY A 152 -6.40 1.11 -12.63
CA GLY A 152 -6.24 -0.33 -12.87
C GLY A 152 -7.53 -1.15 -12.81
N LEU A 153 -8.70 -0.55 -12.53
CA LEU A 153 -9.95 -1.27 -12.27
C LEU A 153 -10.36 -2.17 -13.44
N ALA A 154 -10.26 -1.68 -14.66
CA ALA A 154 -10.62 -2.46 -15.85
C ALA A 154 -9.75 -3.72 -15.99
N TRP A 155 -8.45 -3.62 -15.76
CA TRP A 155 -7.55 -4.78 -15.78
C TRP A 155 -7.89 -5.75 -14.64
N LEU A 156 -8.13 -5.25 -13.43
CA LEU A 156 -8.48 -6.06 -12.27
C LEU A 156 -9.75 -6.88 -12.54
N ASN A 157 -10.81 -6.26 -13.09
CA ASN A 157 -12.05 -6.95 -13.48
C ASN A 157 -11.79 -8.03 -14.53
N ARG A 158 -11.03 -7.71 -15.60
CA ARG A 158 -10.69 -8.68 -16.67
C ARG A 158 -9.87 -9.88 -16.16
N ASN A 159 -9.13 -9.71 -15.07
CA ASN A 159 -8.32 -10.76 -14.46
C ASN A 159 -9.02 -11.49 -13.31
N GLY A 160 -10.33 -11.29 -13.14
CA GLY A 160 -11.15 -12.01 -12.17
C GLY A 160 -10.93 -11.58 -10.71
N VAL A 161 -10.29 -10.43 -10.49
CA VAL A 161 -10.17 -9.84 -9.15
C VAL A 161 -11.55 -9.38 -8.70
N LYS A 162 -11.95 -9.73 -7.48
CA LYS A 162 -13.21 -9.27 -6.92
C LYS A 162 -13.12 -7.82 -6.51
N THR A 163 -13.79 -6.93 -7.23
CA THR A 163 -13.71 -5.50 -7.03
C THR A 163 -14.93 -4.99 -6.26
N TYR A 164 -14.69 -4.11 -5.30
CA TYR A 164 -15.70 -3.49 -4.45
C TYR A 164 -15.59 -1.98 -4.58
N ALA A 165 -16.71 -1.26 -4.51
CA ALA A 165 -16.68 0.21 -4.39
C ALA A 165 -17.86 0.72 -3.57
N ASN A 166 -17.73 1.93 -3.03
CA ASN A 166 -18.91 2.62 -2.55
C ASN A 166 -19.92 2.78 -3.70
N ARG A 167 -21.22 2.71 -3.38
CA ARG A 167 -22.29 2.88 -4.36
C ARG A 167 -22.14 4.19 -5.14
N LEU A 168 -21.78 5.29 -4.45
CA LEU A 168 -21.55 6.59 -5.10
C LEU A 168 -20.40 6.54 -6.11
N THR A 169 -19.32 5.83 -5.78
CA THR A 169 -18.19 5.64 -6.71
C THR A 169 -18.64 4.96 -7.99
N ASN A 170 -19.40 3.84 -7.88
CA ASN A 170 -19.92 3.15 -9.06
C ASN A 170 -20.94 3.99 -9.85
N GLU A 171 -21.78 4.76 -9.19
CA GLU A 171 -22.73 5.68 -9.85
C GLU A 171 -21.98 6.77 -10.63
N ILE A 172 -20.92 7.34 -10.06
CA ILE A 172 -20.10 8.35 -10.76
C ILE A 172 -19.38 7.71 -11.95
N LEU A 173 -18.75 6.54 -11.78
CA LEU A 173 -18.08 5.82 -12.87
C LEU A 173 -19.05 5.49 -14.00
N ALA A 174 -20.26 4.98 -13.66
CA ALA A 174 -21.29 4.69 -14.63
C ALA A 174 -21.73 5.94 -15.42
N SER A 175 -21.93 7.06 -14.72
CA SER A 175 -22.32 8.34 -15.35
C SER A 175 -21.29 8.88 -16.35
N LYS A 176 -20.03 8.47 -16.16
CA LYS A 176 -18.90 8.85 -17.02
C LYS A 176 -18.59 7.79 -18.10
N GLY A 177 -19.33 6.68 -18.15
CA GLY A 177 -19.10 5.55 -19.07
C GLY A 177 -17.80 4.80 -18.76
N LEU A 178 -17.33 4.85 -17.49
CA LEU A 178 -16.13 4.17 -17.02
C LEU A 178 -16.46 2.80 -16.43
N GLU A 179 -15.43 1.95 -16.33
CA GLU A 179 -15.52 0.64 -15.69
C GLU A 179 -15.96 0.76 -14.23
N GLN A 180 -16.84 -0.13 -13.78
CA GLN A 180 -17.38 -0.16 -12.42
C GLN A 180 -16.85 -1.38 -11.66
N SER A 181 -16.80 -1.26 -10.32
CA SER A 181 -16.52 -2.41 -9.46
C SER A 181 -17.72 -3.38 -9.44
N ASN A 182 -17.41 -4.69 -9.30
CA ASN A 182 -18.42 -5.76 -9.37
C ASN A 182 -19.43 -5.73 -8.20
N VAL A 183 -19.02 -5.21 -7.04
CA VAL A 183 -19.83 -5.20 -5.82
C VAL A 183 -19.89 -3.79 -5.25
N SER A 184 -21.11 -3.29 -5.03
CA SER A 184 -21.33 -2.00 -4.38
C SER A 184 -21.69 -2.18 -2.89
N PHE A 185 -21.28 -1.22 -2.06
CA PHE A 185 -21.73 -1.05 -0.69
C PHE A 185 -22.05 0.42 -0.39
N SER A 186 -22.81 0.70 0.66
CA SER A 186 -23.22 2.08 1.01
C SER A 186 -22.40 2.63 2.18
N ASP A 187 -22.61 2.11 3.39
CA ASP A 187 -22.06 2.73 4.61
C ASP A 187 -20.73 2.09 5.01
N SER A 188 -20.68 0.75 5.00
CA SER A 188 -19.48 0.01 5.37
C SER A 188 -19.42 -1.35 4.71
N LEU A 189 -18.20 -1.87 4.61
CA LEU A 189 -17.92 -3.20 4.09
C LEU A 189 -16.80 -3.84 4.90
N SER A 190 -16.92 -5.14 5.19
CA SER A 190 -15.84 -5.93 5.77
C SER A 190 -15.37 -6.98 4.77
N ILE A 191 -14.06 -6.93 4.45
CA ILE A 191 -13.38 -7.87 3.56
C ILE A 191 -12.40 -8.70 4.38
N LYS A 192 -12.30 -9.99 4.08
CA LYS A 192 -11.33 -10.88 4.72
C LYS A 192 -10.27 -11.30 3.70
N VAL A 193 -9.01 -10.95 3.98
CA VAL A 193 -7.83 -11.34 3.21
C VAL A 193 -7.06 -12.39 4.01
N GLY A 194 -7.16 -13.65 3.63
CA GLY A 194 -6.62 -14.73 4.46
C GLY A 194 -7.15 -14.66 5.89
N ASN A 195 -6.29 -14.27 6.84
CA ASN A 195 -6.67 -14.11 8.26
C ASN A 195 -6.89 -12.64 8.67
N ILE A 196 -6.59 -11.69 7.78
CA ILE A 196 -6.68 -10.27 8.09
C ILE A 196 -8.07 -9.75 7.73
N LYS A 197 -8.68 -9.02 8.68
CA LYS A 197 -9.91 -8.27 8.46
C LYS A 197 -9.56 -6.87 7.99
N VAL A 198 -10.21 -6.41 6.91
CA VAL A 198 -10.12 -5.07 6.36
C VAL A 198 -11.52 -4.49 6.33
N GLU A 199 -11.67 -3.27 6.79
CA GLU A 199 -12.95 -2.60 6.92
C GLU A 199 -12.93 -1.29 6.14
N ALA A 200 -13.90 -1.09 5.26
CA ALA A 200 -14.11 0.14 4.52
C ALA A 200 -15.30 0.90 5.08
N TYR A 201 -15.21 2.22 5.17
CA TYR A 201 -16.24 3.08 5.72
C TYR A 201 -16.47 4.32 4.85
N TYR A 202 -17.73 4.61 4.60
CA TYR A 202 -18.16 5.91 4.11
C TYR A 202 -18.66 6.72 5.31
N LEU A 203 -17.91 7.74 5.71
CA LEU A 203 -18.22 8.61 6.86
C LEU A 203 -18.61 10.02 6.43
N GLY A 204 -18.88 10.20 5.17
CA GLY A 204 -19.09 11.46 4.49
C GLY A 204 -18.05 11.73 3.44
N GLY A 205 -18.34 12.64 2.52
CA GLY A 205 -17.42 13.07 1.48
C GLY A 205 -16.27 13.92 2.02
N GLY A 206 -15.34 14.23 1.15
CA GLY A 206 -14.19 15.07 1.42
C GLY A 206 -13.65 15.69 0.15
N HIS A 207 -12.48 15.25 -0.30
CA HIS A 207 -11.88 15.59 -1.58
C HIS A 207 -12.79 15.25 -2.78
N SER A 208 -13.60 14.23 -2.64
CA SER A 208 -14.68 13.83 -3.54
C SER A 208 -15.91 13.43 -2.72
N THR A 209 -17.09 13.50 -3.32
CA THR A 209 -18.36 13.17 -2.67
C THR A 209 -18.46 11.69 -2.25
N ASP A 210 -17.73 10.81 -2.92
CA ASP A 210 -17.73 9.36 -2.76
C ASP A 210 -16.55 8.81 -1.93
N ASN A 211 -15.71 9.69 -1.35
CA ASN A 211 -14.57 9.26 -0.56
C ASN A 211 -14.93 8.25 0.53
N ILE A 212 -14.20 7.15 0.57
CA ILE A 212 -14.19 6.22 1.69
C ILE A 212 -12.83 6.20 2.36
N VAL A 213 -12.77 5.60 3.54
CA VAL A 213 -11.51 5.25 4.20
C VAL A 213 -11.47 3.75 4.44
N VAL A 214 -10.26 3.19 4.52
CA VAL A 214 -10.06 1.76 4.76
C VAL A 214 -9.22 1.56 6.01
N TRP A 215 -9.75 0.77 6.94
CA TRP A 215 -9.15 0.46 8.23
C TRP A 215 -8.67 -0.99 8.29
N ILE A 216 -7.43 -1.20 8.75
CA ILE A 216 -6.85 -2.51 9.01
C ILE A 216 -6.63 -2.64 10.53
N PRO A 217 -7.61 -3.21 11.28
CA PRO A 217 -7.60 -3.20 12.75
C PRO A 217 -6.36 -3.85 13.38
N SER A 218 -5.93 -5.01 12.86
CA SER A 218 -4.77 -5.75 13.38
C SER A 218 -3.48 -4.96 13.27
N GLU A 219 -3.36 -4.10 12.26
CA GLU A 219 -2.17 -3.32 11.96
C GLU A 219 -2.26 -1.88 12.47
N LYS A 220 -3.46 -1.44 12.89
CA LYS A 220 -3.77 -0.05 13.24
C LYS A 220 -3.41 0.94 12.13
N ILE A 221 -3.67 0.53 10.87
CA ILE A 221 -3.45 1.34 9.68
C ILE A 221 -4.79 1.89 9.19
N LEU A 222 -4.86 3.20 9.00
CA LEU A 222 -5.96 3.88 8.31
C LEU A 222 -5.46 4.40 6.97
N PHE A 223 -5.99 3.86 5.88
CA PHE A 223 -5.86 4.46 4.56
C PHE A 223 -6.93 5.53 4.42
N GLY A 224 -6.52 6.79 4.48
CA GLY A 224 -7.41 7.94 4.34
C GLY A 224 -7.54 8.43 2.90
N GLY A 225 -6.63 7.96 2.01
CA GLY A 225 -6.61 8.41 0.62
C GLY A 225 -6.56 9.93 0.51
N CYS A 226 -7.16 10.47 -0.54
CA CYS A 226 -7.15 11.91 -0.82
C CYS A 226 -8.00 12.75 0.16
N MET A 227 -8.80 12.08 1.03
CA MET A 227 -9.48 12.69 2.17
C MET A 227 -8.49 13.41 3.10
N LEU A 228 -7.28 12.85 3.27
CA LEU A 228 -6.25 13.35 4.17
C LEU A 228 -5.03 13.84 3.42
N LYS A 229 -4.36 14.83 3.99
CA LYS A 229 -3.16 15.46 3.41
C LYS A 229 -1.92 15.09 4.25
N ASP A 230 -0.80 14.91 3.57
CA ASP A 230 0.49 14.69 4.22
C ASP A 230 1.01 15.99 4.85
N MET A 231 2.02 15.89 5.73
CA MET A 231 2.56 17.03 6.47
C MET A 231 3.24 18.09 5.59
N THR A 232 3.55 17.78 4.33
CA THR A 232 4.20 18.71 3.39
C THR A 232 3.20 19.44 2.48
N ALA A 233 1.95 19.00 2.46
CA ALA A 233 0.91 19.62 1.65
C ALA A 233 0.65 21.07 2.10
N GLN A 234 0.55 22.00 1.15
CA GLN A 234 0.31 23.42 1.39
C GLN A 234 -1.11 23.86 1.03
N ASN A 235 -1.86 22.99 0.33
CA ASN A 235 -3.22 23.24 -0.13
C ASN A 235 -4.01 21.93 -0.21
N ILE A 236 -5.31 22.05 -0.45
CA ILE A 236 -6.23 20.91 -0.51
C ILE A 236 -6.24 20.19 -1.87
N GLY A 237 -5.49 20.67 -2.86
CA GLY A 237 -5.39 20.10 -4.20
C GLY A 237 -6.61 20.36 -5.07
N ASN A 238 -6.93 19.40 -5.96
CA ASN A 238 -8.14 19.47 -6.78
C ASN A 238 -9.40 19.44 -5.90
N THR A 239 -10.32 20.38 -6.13
CA THR A 239 -11.58 20.51 -5.39
C THR A 239 -12.81 20.54 -6.29
N SER A 240 -12.66 20.14 -7.56
CA SER A 240 -13.77 20.15 -8.52
C SER A 240 -14.96 19.28 -8.06
N ASP A 241 -14.68 18.21 -7.35
CA ASP A 241 -15.67 17.23 -6.88
C ASP A 241 -15.75 17.16 -5.35
N ALA A 242 -15.06 18.10 -4.67
CA ALA A 242 -15.07 18.14 -3.22
C ALA A 242 -16.46 18.51 -2.68
N VAL A 243 -16.78 17.95 -1.52
CA VAL A 243 -17.93 18.45 -0.75
C VAL A 243 -17.63 19.86 -0.20
N PRO A 244 -18.65 20.58 0.32
CA PRO A 244 -18.43 21.82 1.08
C PRO A 244 -17.35 21.61 2.15
N LEU A 245 -16.47 22.61 2.35
CA LEU A 245 -15.30 22.46 3.25
C LEU A 245 -15.70 22.16 4.69
N GLU A 246 -16.86 22.66 5.14
CA GLU A 246 -17.44 22.36 6.45
C GLU A 246 -17.78 20.88 6.61
N GLU A 247 -18.34 20.26 5.58
CA GLU A 247 -18.65 18.83 5.57
C GLU A 247 -17.36 18.01 5.58
N TRP A 248 -16.36 18.40 4.80
CA TRP A 248 -15.06 17.73 4.80
C TRP A 248 -14.40 17.78 6.19
N LEU A 249 -14.42 18.95 6.85
CA LEU A 249 -13.93 19.10 8.23
C LEU A 249 -14.69 18.20 9.21
N GLN A 250 -16.02 18.07 9.03
CA GLN A 250 -16.83 17.20 9.87
C GLN A 250 -16.47 15.73 9.66
N THR A 251 -16.25 15.31 8.41
CA THR A 251 -15.81 13.94 8.09
C THR A 251 -14.49 13.62 8.78
N ILE A 252 -13.49 14.52 8.72
CA ILE A 252 -12.19 14.29 9.39
C ILE A 252 -12.35 14.20 10.93
N LYS A 253 -13.25 14.98 11.54
CA LYS A 253 -13.54 14.87 12.98
C LYS A 253 -14.13 13.50 13.32
N GLN A 254 -15.02 12.96 12.47
CA GLN A 254 -15.56 11.61 12.66
C GLN A 254 -14.46 10.54 12.55
N LEU A 255 -13.50 10.68 11.61
CA LEU A 255 -12.35 9.78 11.50
C LEU A 255 -11.52 9.76 12.79
N GLU A 256 -11.21 10.93 13.36
CA GLU A 256 -10.46 11.01 14.62
C GLU A 256 -11.16 10.30 15.79
N GLN A 257 -12.50 10.41 15.84
CA GLN A 257 -13.30 9.78 16.88
C GLN A 257 -13.41 8.26 16.69
N GLN A 258 -13.57 7.81 15.44
CA GLN A 258 -13.78 6.41 15.12
C GLN A 258 -12.50 5.58 15.21
N PHE A 259 -11.33 6.19 14.92
CA PHE A 259 -10.04 5.49 14.90
C PHE A 259 -9.05 6.06 15.95
N PRO A 260 -9.41 6.04 17.26
CA PRO A 260 -8.59 6.64 18.31
C PRO A 260 -7.23 5.96 18.49
N ASP A 261 -7.12 4.68 18.10
CA ASP A 261 -5.91 3.86 18.23
C ASP A 261 -5.08 3.74 16.95
N VAL A 262 -5.37 4.57 15.94
CA VAL A 262 -4.62 4.55 14.69
C VAL A 262 -3.13 4.81 14.95
N LYS A 263 -2.29 3.98 14.32
CA LYS A 263 -0.82 4.09 14.39
C LYS A 263 -0.25 4.70 13.12
N TYR A 264 -0.75 4.25 11.97
CA TYR A 264 -0.34 4.74 10.67
C TYR A 264 -1.54 5.31 9.93
N VAL A 265 -1.39 6.51 9.41
CA VAL A 265 -2.35 7.18 8.53
C VAL A 265 -1.70 7.35 7.18
N VAL A 266 -2.35 6.83 6.13
CA VAL A 266 -1.84 6.87 4.76
C VAL A 266 -2.70 7.83 3.95
N PRO A 267 -2.15 8.97 3.51
CA PRO A 267 -2.84 9.90 2.61
C PRO A 267 -2.74 9.42 1.15
N GLY A 268 -3.58 9.94 0.27
CA GLY A 268 -3.55 9.62 -1.17
C GLY A 268 -2.27 10.08 -1.88
N HIS A 269 -1.59 11.08 -1.33
CA HIS A 269 -0.34 11.62 -1.86
C HIS A 269 0.63 11.95 -0.73
N GLY A 270 1.94 11.89 -1.04
CA GLY A 270 2.99 12.26 -0.11
C GLY A 270 3.29 11.19 0.93
N LYS A 271 3.80 11.58 2.10
CA LYS A 271 4.29 10.67 3.12
C LYS A 271 3.18 10.25 4.08
N TYR A 272 3.17 8.97 4.45
CA TYR A 272 2.36 8.50 5.57
C TYR A 272 2.86 9.08 6.90
N GLY A 273 1.98 9.13 7.90
CA GLY A 273 2.27 9.63 9.23
C GLY A 273 1.44 8.96 10.30
N GLY A 274 1.15 9.67 11.37
CA GLY A 274 0.23 9.26 12.43
C GLY A 274 -0.97 10.19 12.51
N LYS A 275 -1.49 10.37 13.73
CA LYS A 275 -2.67 11.22 13.99
C LYS A 275 -2.47 12.70 13.65
N GLU A 276 -1.23 13.15 13.56
CA GLU A 276 -0.91 14.52 13.16
C GLU A 276 -1.47 14.89 11.78
N LEU A 277 -1.65 13.91 10.89
CA LEU A 277 -2.23 14.13 9.56
C LEU A 277 -3.69 14.60 9.61
N PHE A 278 -4.48 14.15 10.58
CA PHE A 278 -5.84 14.67 10.79
C PHE A 278 -5.82 16.16 11.10
N LYS A 279 -4.99 16.55 12.09
CA LYS A 279 -4.87 17.95 12.49
C LYS A 279 -4.38 18.81 11.33
N HIS A 280 -3.35 18.36 10.62
CA HIS A 280 -2.77 19.09 9.48
C HIS A 280 -3.79 19.25 8.37
N SER A 281 -4.52 18.21 7.99
CA SER A 281 -5.57 18.25 6.98
C SER A 281 -6.66 19.25 7.33
N LYS A 282 -7.13 19.26 8.59
CA LYS A 282 -8.10 20.25 9.06
C LYS A 282 -7.56 21.68 8.93
N THR A 283 -6.32 21.91 9.36
CA THR A 283 -5.69 23.24 9.28
C THR A 283 -5.62 23.76 7.85
N ILE A 284 -5.25 22.91 6.87
CA ILE A 284 -5.20 23.33 5.46
C ILE A 284 -6.60 23.66 4.94
N ILE A 285 -7.62 22.86 5.28
CA ILE A 285 -9.01 23.09 4.86
C ILE A 285 -9.54 24.39 5.47
N GLU A 286 -9.28 24.65 6.75
CA GLU A 286 -9.66 25.88 7.44
C GLU A 286 -8.99 27.12 6.80
N ASN A 287 -7.72 27.03 6.43
CA ASN A 287 -7.00 28.10 5.73
C ASN A 287 -7.62 28.39 4.36
N GLU A 288 -7.98 27.36 3.61
CA GLU A 288 -8.67 27.50 2.31
C GLU A 288 -10.03 28.17 2.47
N GLN A 289 -10.80 27.78 3.49
CA GLN A 289 -12.09 28.36 3.82
C GLN A 289 -11.96 29.87 4.13
N GLN A 290 -10.99 30.24 4.97
CA GLN A 290 -10.72 31.64 5.28
C GLN A 290 -10.28 32.45 4.05
N SER A 291 -9.49 31.84 3.16
CA SER A 291 -9.06 32.47 1.89
C SER A 291 -10.26 32.78 0.98
N LYS A 292 -11.23 31.84 0.90
CA LYS A 292 -12.45 32.03 0.10
C LYS A 292 -13.38 33.10 0.67
N MET A 293 -13.43 33.30 2.00
CA MET A 293 -14.24 34.33 2.64
C MET A 293 -13.68 35.76 2.46
N ARG A 294 -12.39 35.89 2.12
CA ARG A 294 -11.71 37.20 1.93
C ARG A 294 -11.76 37.70 0.49
N LYS A 295 -12.22 36.86 -0.45
CA LYS A 295 -12.41 37.17 -1.88
C LYS A 295 -13.86 37.56 -2.14
#